data_ebbef936a7c8b762769c3e7eb5fb3d3e
#
_entry.id   ebbef936a7c8b762769c3e7eb5fb3d3e
#
_cell.length_a   1.000
_cell.length_b   1.000
_cell.length_c   1.000
_cell.angle_alpha   90.00
_cell.angle_beta   90.00
_cell.angle_gamma   90.00
#
_symmetry.space_group_name_H-M   'P 1'
#
loop_
_entity.id
_entity.type
_entity.pdbx_description
1 polymer ?
#
loop_
_entity_poly.entity_id
_entity_poly.type
_entity_poly.pdbx_seq_one_letter_code
_entity_poly.pdbx_strand_id
1 'polypeptide(L)'
;LRLVIFLDYSTMELDKHFQSAPVEKRISEKWISQKAFRAGINAKDGQPSYTIMIPPPNVTGVLHMGHAFNNTLQDILIRWKRMQGYNTLWQPGTDHAGIATQMVVERQLAEEGKKRTDFTRDEFLEKIWTWKKKSGGTITTQLQRLGASCDWDREAFTMSGAPKAPKDEDGNFHDAV
;
A
#
# COMPACT_ATOMS: atom_id res chain seq x y z
N LEU A 1 27.42 -37.88 -14.54
CA LEU A 1 27.71 -37.80 -13.09
C LEU A 1 26.60 -37.01 -12.42
N ARG A 2 25.65 -37.70 -11.77
CA ARG A 2 24.59 -37.03 -10.96
C ARG A 2 25.21 -36.67 -9.60
N LEU A 3 25.38 -35.38 -9.36
CA LEU A 3 25.76 -34.88 -8.05
C LEU A 3 24.52 -35.02 -7.11
N VAL A 4 24.51 -36.04 -6.27
CA VAL A 4 23.53 -36.19 -5.21
C VAL A 4 24.02 -35.32 -4.07
N ILE A 5 23.39 -34.14 -3.88
CA ILE A 5 23.61 -33.30 -2.70
C ILE A 5 22.85 -33.98 -1.57
N PHE A 6 23.56 -34.66 -0.69
CA PHE A 6 23.04 -35.09 0.61
C PHE A 6 22.89 -33.82 1.45
N LEU A 7 21.67 -33.31 1.57
CA LEU A 7 21.34 -32.34 2.60
C LEU A 7 21.37 -33.11 3.95
N ASP A 8 22.36 -32.83 4.75
CA ASP A 8 22.45 -33.34 6.10
C ASP A 8 21.36 -32.70 6.96
N TYR A 9 20.28 -33.44 7.18
CA TYR A 9 19.14 -33.02 8.02
C TYR A 9 19.42 -33.18 9.51
N SER A 10 20.62 -33.65 9.91
CA SER A 10 20.92 -34.06 11.29
C SER A 10 21.13 -32.90 12.28
N THR A 11 21.10 -31.62 11.84
CA THR A 11 21.41 -30.48 12.68
C THR A 11 20.39 -29.34 12.70
N MET A 12 19.21 -29.53 12.08
CA MET A 12 18.15 -28.52 12.19
C MET A 12 17.33 -28.76 13.46
N GLU A 13 17.86 -28.34 14.61
CA GLU A 13 17.01 -28.11 15.78
C GLU A 13 16.07 -26.95 15.50
N LEU A 14 14.77 -27.23 15.48
CA LEU A 14 13.76 -26.19 15.42
C LEU A 14 13.62 -25.55 16.81
N ASP A 15 13.60 -24.21 16.83
CA ASP A 15 13.29 -23.47 18.06
C ASP A 15 11.96 -23.95 18.66
N LYS A 16 11.89 -24.10 19.98
CA LYS A 16 10.68 -24.49 20.70
C LYS A 16 9.52 -23.51 20.49
N HIS A 17 9.83 -22.27 20.16
CA HIS A 17 8.85 -21.20 19.94
C HIS A 17 9.09 -20.55 18.60
N PHE A 18 8.06 -20.53 17.77
CA PHE A 18 8.10 -19.82 16.49
C PHE A 18 8.12 -18.30 16.72
N GLN A 19 9.14 -17.63 16.17
CA GLN A 19 9.27 -16.17 16.17
C GLN A 19 8.72 -15.61 14.85
N SER A 20 7.47 -15.12 14.88
CA SER A 20 6.78 -14.66 13.65
C SER A 20 7.40 -13.38 13.05
N ALA A 21 7.73 -12.40 13.89
CA ALA A 21 8.14 -11.07 13.45
C ALA A 21 9.34 -11.04 12.48
N PRO A 22 10.47 -11.72 12.74
CA PRO A 22 11.59 -11.74 11.78
C PRO A 22 11.26 -12.52 10.50
N VAL A 23 10.41 -13.54 10.59
CA VAL A 23 9.98 -14.33 9.42
C VAL A 23 9.05 -13.50 8.53
N GLU A 24 8.06 -12.84 9.11
CA GLU A 24 7.13 -11.95 8.40
C GLU A 24 7.88 -10.84 7.68
N LYS A 25 8.81 -10.16 8.37
CA LYS A 25 9.65 -9.11 7.79
C LYS A 25 10.42 -9.62 6.57
N ARG A 26 11.14 -10.73 6.72
CA ARG A 26 11.94 -11.32 5.64
C ARG A 26 11.09 -11.73 4.43
N ILE A 27 9.92 -12.30 4.67
CA ILE A 27 9.01 -12.73 3.60
C ILE A 27 8.43 -11.51 2.89
N SER A 28 7.98 -10.50 3.63
CA SER A 28 7.44 -9.26 3.05
C SER A 28 8.49 -8.54 2.18
N GLU A 29 9.71 -8.38 2.66
CA GLU A 29 10.82 -7.81 1.90
C GLU A 29 11.11 -8.61 0.61
N LYS A 30 11.06 -9.94 0.68
CA LYS A 30 11.22 -10.80 -0.50
C LYS A 30 10.10 -10.59 -1.51
N TRP A 31 8.85 -10.52 -1.09
CA TRP A 31 7.71 -10.29 -1.98
C TRP A 31 7.80 -8.94 -2.69
N ILE A 32 8.17 -7.89 -1.95
CA ILE A 32 8.33 -6.54 -2.51
C ILE A 32 9.50 -6.50 -3.51
N SER A 33 10.67 -7.00 -3.12
CA SER A 33 11.86 -6.96 -3.98
C SER A 33 11.72 -7.79 -5.27
N GLN A 34 10.97 -8.87 -5.20
CA GLN A 34 10.68 -9.74 -6.36
C GLN A 34 9.44 -9.30 -7.14
N LYS A 35 8.77 -8.23 -6.72
CA LYS A 35 7.50 -7.77 -7.32
C LYS A 35 6.48 -8.90 -7.47
N ALA A 36 6.39 -9.76 -6.45
CA ALA A 36 5.67 -11.04 -6.50
C ALA A 36 4.17 -10.89 -6.85
N PHE A 37 3.60 -9.71 -6.62
CA PHE A 37 2.18 -9.43 -6.84
C PHE A 37 1.90 -8.51 -8.02
N ARG A 38 2.93 -8.17 -8.81
CA ARG A 38 2.80 -7.30 -9.97
C ARG A 38 1.91 -7.95 -11.03
N ALA A 39 0.89 -7.22 -11.47
CA ALA A 39 0.04 -7.64 -12.57
C ALA A 39 0.83 -7.75 -13.88
N GLY A 40 0.57 -8.78 -14.65
CA GLY A 40 1.20 -9.01 -15.96
C GLY A 40 2.62 -9.60 -15.93
N ILE A 41 3.26 -9.75 -14.75
CA ILE A 41 4.67 -10.18 -14.68
C ILE A 41 4.93 -11.55 -15.33
N ASN A 42 3.94 -12.45 -15.29
CA ASN A 42 3.99 -13.79 -15.90
C ASN A 42 2.75 -14.06 -16.76
N ALA A 43 2.11 -13.01 -17.26
CA ALA A 43 0.90 -13.16 -18.05
C ALA A 43 1.21 -13.87 -19.38
N LYS A 44 0.32 -14.77 -19.79
CA LYS A 44 0.35 -15.49 -21.06
C LYS A 44 -0.76 -14.97 -21.96
N ASP A 45 -0.57 -15.09 -23.27
CA ASP A 45 -1.60 -14.75 -24.23
C ASP A 45 -2.87 -15.59 -23.98
N GLY A 46 -4.02 -14.91 -23.99
CA GLY A 46 -5.31 -15.54 -23.71
C GLY A 46 -5.59 -15.85 -22.23
N GLN A 47 -4.69 -15.51 -21.31
CA GLN A 47 -4.92 -15.70 -19.89
C GLN A 47 -6.05 -14.78 -19.39
N PRO A 48 -7.06 -15.31 -18.67
CA PRO A 48 -8.14 -14.48 -18.16
C PRO A 48 -7.63 -13.49 -17.08
N SER A 49 -8.20 -12.29 -17.06
CA SER A 49 -7.86 -11.26 -16.08
C SER A 49 -8.86 -11.22 -14.94
N TYR A 50 -8.38 -10.85 -13.76
CA TYR A 50 -9.21 -10.60 -12.59
C TYR A 50 -8.68 -9.40 -11.80
N THR A 51 -9.53 -8.39 -11.60
CA THR A 51 -9.12 -7.14 -10.95
C THR A 51 -10.03 -6.79 -9.80
N ILE A 52 -9.44 -6.41 -8.68
CA ILE A 52 -10.12 -5.72 -7.58
C ILE A 52 -9.40 -4.40 -7.34
N MET A 53 -10.17 -3.34 -7.12
CA MET A 53 -9.64 -2.07 -6.62
C MET A 53 -9.93 -1.99 -5.13
N ILE A 54 -8.90 -1.71 -4.34
CA ILE A 54 -9.05 -1.43 -2.91
C ILE A 54 -9.98 -0.20 -2.77
N PRO A 55 -11.01 -0.21 -1.90
CA PRO A 55 -11.63 1.03 -1.47
C PRO A 55 -10.57 1.92 -0.84
N PRO A 56 -10.20 3.06 -1.47
CA PRO A 56 -9.02 3.80 -1.08
C PRO A 56 -9.21 4.40 0.32
N PRO A 57 -8.39 4.04 1.31
CA PRO A 57 -8.51 4.61 2.65
C PRO A 57 -8.21 6.11 2.64
N ASN A 58 -8.98 6.86 3.41
CA ASN A 58 -8.78 8.29 3.60
C ASN A 58 -7.45 8.55 4.33
N VAL A 59 -6.66 9.53 3.86
CA VAL A 59 -5.41 9.94 4.54
C VAL A 59 -5.65 10.78 5.80
N THR A 60 -6.78 10.56 6.48
CA THR A 60 -7.17 11.26 7.71
C THR A 60 -6.67 10.59 8.98
N GLY A 61 -6.15 9.38 8.88
CA GLY A 61 -5.68 8.62 10.03
C GLY A 61 -5.00 7.30 9.66
N VAL A 62 -5.09 6.35 10.57
CA VAL A 62 -4.54 4.99 10.44
C VAL A 62 -5.64 3.98 10.13
N LEU A 63 -5.27 2.82 9.61
CA LEU A 63 -6.22 1.74 9.38
C LEU A 63 -6.74 1.17 10.72
N HIS A 64 -7.96 0.67 10.69
CA HIS A 64 -8.62 -0.01 11.80
C HIS A 64 -9.10 -1.41 11.38
N MET A 65 -9.67 -2.18 12.32
CA MET A 65 -10.09 -3.57 12.07
C MET A 65 -11.07 -3.73 10.91
N GLY A 66 -11.94 -2.73 10.66
CA GLY A 66 -12.84 -2.76 9.50
C GLY A 66 -12.10 -2.76 8.17
N HIS A 67 -11.01 -1.99 8.05
CA HIS A 67 -10.12 -2.02 6.89
C HIS A 67 -9.42 -3.38 6.77
N ALA A 68 -8.88 -3.90 7.88
CA ALA A 68 -8.21 -5.21 7.88
C ALA A 68 -9.16 -6.32 7.41
N PHE A 69 -10.39 -6.34 7.92
CA PHE A 69 -11.41 -7.33 7.53
C PHE A 69 -11.74 -7.24 6.04
N ASN A 70 -12.09 -6.04 5.55
CA ASN A 70 -12.43 -5.83 4.15
C ASN A 70 -11.27 -6.23 3.21
N ASN A 71 -10.05 -5.77 3.53
CA ASN A 71 -8.88 -6.08 2.73
C ASN A 71 -8.53 -7.58 2.76
N THR A 72 -8.73 -8.26 3.88
CA THR A 72 -8.53 -9.71 3.96
C THR A 72 -9.48 -10.47 3.01
N LEU A 73 -10.75 -10.07 2.95
CA LEU A 73 -11.71 -10.69 2.02
C LEU A 73 -11.28 -10.50 0.56
N GLN A 74 -10.83 -9.31 0.20
CA GLN A 74 -10.33 -9.02 -1.15
C GLN A 74 -9.06 -9.81 -1.45
N ASP A 75 -8.12 -9.89 -0.50
CA ASP A 75 -6.86 -10.62 -0.67
C ASP A 75 -7.09 -12.12 -0.86
N ILE A 76 -8.05 -12.71 -0.17
CA ILE A 76 -8.47 -14.11 -0.36
C ILE A 76 -8.89 -14.33 -1.82
N LEU A 77 -9.76 -13.46 -2.36
CA LEU A 77 -10.25 -13.57 -3.73
C LEU A 77 -9.12 -13.41 -4.76
N ILE A 78 -8.26 -12.43 -4.58
CA ILE A 78 -7.11 -12.16 -5.46
C ILE A 78 -6.14 -13.36 -5.44
N ARG A 79 -5.79 -13.88 -4.25
CA ARG A 79 -4.90 -15.03 -4.11
C ARG A 79 -5.51 -16.28 -4.72
N TRP A 80 -6.79 -16.51 -4.48
CA TRP A 80 -7.51 -17.64 -5.07
C TRP A 80 -7.49 -17.57 -6.61
N LYS A 81 -7.81 -16.41 -7.20
CA LYS A 81 -7.77 -16.24 -8.66
C LYS A 81 -6.35 -16.38 -9.21
N ARG A 82 -5.34 -15.88 -8.51
CA ARG A 82 -3.95 -16.05 -8.90
C ARG A 82 -3.54 -17.54 -8.91
N MET A 83 -3.96 -18.31 -7.91
CA MET A 83 -3.73 -19.78 -7.89
C MET A 83 -4.46 -20.52 -9.00
N GLN A 84 -5.61 -19.99 -9.47
CA GLN A 84 -6.34 -20.53 -10.63
C GLN A 84 -5.68 -20.14 -11.98
N GLY A 85 -4.59 -19.39 -11.97
CA GLY A 85 -3.88 -19.00 -13.19
C GLY A 85 -4.41 -17.75 -13.87
N TYR A 86 -5.18 -16.90 -13.18
CA TYR A 86 -5.61 -15.60 -13.71
C TYR A 86 -4.46 -14.59 -13.64
N ASN A 87 -4.37 -13.70 -14.63
CA ASN A 87 -3.62 -12.46 -14.51
C ASN A 87 -4.36 -11.52 -13.55
N THR A 88 -3.86 -11.41 -12.31
CA THR A 88 -4.57 -10.69 -11.26
C THR A 88 -3.99 -9.30 -11.02
N LEU A 89 -4.85 -8.33 -10.84
CA LEU A 89 -4.51 -7.00 -10.33
C LEU A 89 -5.32 -6.70 -9.07
N TRP A 90 -4.64 -6.51 -7.96
CA TRP A 90 -5.23 -5.82 -6.81
C TRP A 90 -4.63 -4.42 -6.74
N GLN A 91 -5.43 -3.44 -7.18
CA GLN A 91 -5.04 -2.06 -7.31
C GLN A 91 -5.08 -1.36 -5.96
N PRO A 92 -3.93 -0.93 -5.38
CA PRO A 92 -3.89 -0.15 -4.17
C PRO A 92 -4.05 1.35 -4.45
N GLY A 93 -4.49 2.08 -3.42
CA GLY A 93 -4.57 3.53 -3.47
C GLY A 93 -5.01 4.12 -2.14
N THR A 94 -4.91 5.43 -2.03
CA THR A 94 -5.38 6.23 -0.89
C THR A 94 -6.19 7.42 -1.35
N ASP A 95 -7.16 7.84 -0.52
CA ASP A 95 -8.03 8.98 -0.83
C ASP A 95 -7.55 10.24 -0.11
N HIS A 96 -7.55 11.36 -0.83
CA HIS A 96 -7.22 12.68 -0.29
C HIS A 96 -8.24 13.19 0.73
N ALA A 97 -9.48 12.70 0.70
CA ALA A 97 -10.58 13.01 1.63
C ALA A 97 -10.89 14.51 1.81
N GLY A 98 -10.37 15.37 0.94
CA GLY A 98 -10.70 16.80 0.83
C GLY A 98 -10.79 17.55 2.17
N ILE A 99 -12.00 18.01 2.52
CA ILE A 99 -12.29 18.80 3.72
C ILE A 99 -11.85 18.07 5.00
N ALA A 100 -12.04 16.77 5.09
CA ALA A 100 -11.66 16.00 6.29
C ALA A 100 -10.15 16.05 6.56
N THR A 101 -9.33 15.98 5.53
CA THR A 101 -7.87 16.13 5.65
C THR A 101 -7.48 17.55 6.06
N GLN A 102 -8.14 18.57 5.50
CA GLN A 102 -7.93 19.95 5.93
C GLN A 102 -8.24 20.11 7.42
N MET A 103 -9.38 19.61 7.90
CA MET A 103 -9.75 19.65 9.32
C MET A 103 -8.72 18.96 10.23
N VAL A 104 -8.11 17.87 9.80
CA VAL A 104 -7.04 17.21 10.56
C VAL A 104 -5.83 18.12 10.69
N VAL A 105 -5.40 18.75 9.58
CA VAL A 105 -4.26 19.67 9.57
C VAL A 105 -4.58 20.93 10.41
N GLU A 106 -5.78 21.50 10.30
CA GLU A 106 -6.19 22.65 11.10
C GLU A 106 -6.19 22.33 12.61
N ARG A 107 -6.60 21.12 12.99
CA ARG A 107 -6.56 20.68 14.39
C ARG A 107 -5.11 20.60 14.91
N GLN A 108 -4.19 20.08 14.11
CA GLN A 108 -2.77 20.03 14.48
C GLN A 108 -2.18 21.44 14.62
N LEU A 109 -2.54 22.36 13.71
CA LEU A 109 -2.13 23.76 13.84
C LEU A 109 -2.68 24.42 15.10
N ALA A 110 -3.92 24.10 15.47
CA ALA A 110 -4.53 24.62 16.70
C ALA A 110 -3.80 24.11 17.96
N GLU A 111 -3.31 22.87 17.95
CA GLU A 111 -2.46 22.34 19.04
C GLU A 111 -1.12 23.09 19.15
N GLU A 112 -0.63 23.64 18.03
CA GLU A 112 0.54 24.53 17.99
C GLU A 112 0.20 26.01 18.28
N GLY A 113 -1.04 26.34 18.59
CA GLY A 113 -1.52 27.71 18.80
C GLY A 113 -1.66 28.54 17.53
N LYS A 114 -1.70 27.89 16.36
CA LYS A 114 -1.82 28.54 15.05
C LYS A 114 -3.21 28.32 14.45
N LYS A 115 -3.62 29.22 13.56
CA LYS A 115 -4.88 29.12 12.82
C LYS A 115 -4.62 29.00 11.32
N ARG A 116 -5.59 28.45 10.59
CA ARG A 116 -5.55 28.38 9.11
C ARG A 116 -5.28 29.77 8.49
N THR A 117 -5.85 30.83 9.06
CA THR A 117 -5.73 32.21 8.59
C THR A 117 -4.33 32.81 8.75
N ASP A 118 -3.45 32.18 9.53
CA ASP A 118 -2.07 32.63 9.72
C ASP A 118 -1.16 32.24 8.55
N PHE A 119 -1.71 31.49 7.58
CA PHE A 119 -0.99 30.97 6.42
C PHE A 119 -1.66 31.41 5.12
N THR A 120 -0.84 31.63 4.10
CA THR A 120 -1.31 31.72 2.73
C THR A 120 -1.88 30.38 2.25
N ARG A 121 -2.59 30.38 1.12
CA ARG A 121 -3.11 29.15 0.53
C ARG A 121 -2.00 28.14 0.25
N ASP A 122 -0.89 28.58 -0.34
CA ASP A 122 0.21 27.71 -0.73
C ASP A 122 0.95 27.10 0.47
N GLU A 123 1.20 27.91 1.51
CA GLU A 123 1.78 27.42 2.76
C GLU A 123 0.88 26.38 3.45
N PHE A 124 -0.41 26.60 3.41
CA PHE A 124 -1.37 25.63 3.98
C PHE A 124 -1.41 24.34 3.15
N LEU A 125 -1.37 24.43 1.82
CA LEU A 125 -1.28 23.26 0.94
C LEU A 125 0.00 22.45 1.18
N GLU A 126 1.13 23.11 1.40
CA GLU A 126 2.38 22.39 1.77
C GLU A 126 2.23 21.59 3.06
N LYS A 127 1.50 22.09 4.04
CA LYS A 127 1.20 21.36 5.29
C LYS A 127 0.30 20.14 5.04
N ILE A 128 -0.72 20.29 4.17
CA ILE A 128 -1.60 19.18 3.78
C ILE A 128 -0.79 18.09 3.07
N TRP A 129 0.11 18.44 2.16
CA TRP A 129 0.96 17.49 1.48
C TRP A 129 1.96 16.79 2.43
N THR A 130 2.48 17.53 3.40
CA THR A 130 3.33 16.94 4.46
C THR A 130 2.55 15.91 5.28
N TRP A 131 1.32 16.23 5.66
CA TRP A 131 0.42 15.29 6.33
C TRP A 131 0.12 14.07 5.46
N LYS A 132 -0.25 14.27 4.18
CA LYS A 132 -0.51 13.19 3.22
C LYS A 132 0.67 12.22 3.13
N LYS A 133 1.88 12.75 3.01
CA LYS A 133 3.09 11.93 2.94
C LYS A 133 3.27 11.04 4.17
N LYS A 134 3.01 11.60 5.34
CA LYS A 134 3.09 10.86 6.61
C LYS A 134 1.96 9.82 6.74
N SER A 135 0.71 10.23 6.56
CA SER A 135 -0.46 9.37 6.74
C SER A 135 -0.55 8.29 5.66
N GLY A 136 -0.39 8.63 4.39
CA GLY A 136 -0.40 7.69 3.28
C GLY A 136 0.70 6.64 3.41
N GLY A 137 1.93 7.04 3.74
CA GLY A 137 3.03 6.11 3.99
C GLY A 137 2.75 5.15 5.16
N THR A 138 2.05 5.62 6.20
CA THR A 138 1.62 4.75 7.32
C THR A 138 0.60 3.72 6.84
N ILE A 139 -0.41 4.13 6.08
CA ILE A 139 -1.46 3.25 5.53
C ILE A 139 -0.84 2.15 4.66
N THR A 140 0.02 2.51 3.72
CA THR A 140 0.72 1.57 2.83
C THR A 140 1.56 0.58 3.63
N THR A 141 2.31 1.06 4.63
CA THR A 141 3.11 0.21 5.52
C THR A 141 2.23 -0.76 6.31
N GLN A 142 1.06 -0.31 6.80
CA GLN A 142 0.13 -1.18 7.53
C GLN A 142 -0.44 -2.28 6.61
N LEU A 143 -0.80 -1.96 5.37
CA LEU A 143 -1.27 -2.94 4.39
C LEU A 143 -0.18 -3.96 4.03
N GLN A 144 1.05 -3.50 3.83
CA GLN A 144 2.19 -4.38 3.57
C GLN A 144 2.46 -5.30 4.76
N ARG A 145 2.36 -4.78 5.99
CA ARG A 145 2.52 -5.59 7.20
C ARG A 145 1.38 -6.60 7.40
N LEU A 146 0.17 -6.28 6.98
CA LEU A 146 -0.96 -7.22 6.93
C LEU A 146 -0.71 -8.34 5.90
N GLY A 147 0.26 -8.18 5.02
CA GLY A 147 0.58 -9.13 3.96
C GLY A 147 -0.28 -8.98 2.71
N ALA A 148 -0.91 -7.84 2.52
CA ALA A 148 -1.77 -7.56 1.37
C ALA A 148 -1.02 -7.76 0.05
N SER A 149 -1.58 -8.58 -0.85
CA SER A 149 -0.95 -8.96 -2.12
C SER A 149 -1.26 -7.99 -3.26
N CYS A 150 -1.15 -6.69 -2.97
CA CYS A 150 -1.35 -5.61 -3.92
C CYS A 150 -0.21 -5.47 -4.93
N ASP A 151 -0.52 -4.90 -6.08
CA ASP A 151 0.49 -4.41 -7.03
C ASP A 151 0.98 -3.02 -6.57
N TRP A 152 2.02 -3.01 -5.75
CA TRP A 152 2.56 -1.80 -5.13
C TRP A 152 3.18 -0.81 -6.12
N ASP A 153 3.60 -1.26 -7.30
CA ASP A 153 4.11 -0.38 -8.37
C ASP A 153 2.98 0.49 -8.98
N ARG A 154 1.72 0.16 -8.69
CA ARG A 154 0.52 0.86 -9.18
C ARG A 154 -0.21 1.64 -8.09
N GLU A 155 0.43 1.88 -6.94
CA GLU A 155 -0.21 2.67 -5.89
C GLU A 155 -0.63 4.04 -6.43
N ALA A 156 -1.90 4.38 -6.25
CA ALA A 156 -2.49 5.62 -6.74
C ALA A 156 -3.01 6.49 -5.58
N PHE A 157 -3.07 7.79 -5.83
CA PHE A 157 -3.67 8.75 -4.93
C PHE A 157 -4.74 9.54 -5.67
N THR A 158 -5.90 9.79 -5.06
CA THR A 158 -7.04 10.41 -5.73
C THR A 158 -6.88 11.89 -6.03
N MET A 159 -5.72 12.49 -5.73
CA MET A 159 -5.41 13.87 -6.03
C MET A 159 -3.98 14.00 -6.55
N SER A 160 -3.76 14.82 -7.58
CA SER A 160 -2.46 15.18 -8.12
C SER A 160 -2.09 16.63 -7.79
N GLY A 161 -0.94 17.10 -8.28
CA GLY A 161 -0.55 18.50 -8.14
C GLY A 161 0.17 18.84 -6.85
N ALA A 162 0.98 17.91 -6.31
CA ALA A 162 1.89 18.23 -5.20
C ALA A 162 2.76 19.43 -5.55
N PRO A 163 2.97 20.40 -4.61
CA PRO A 163 3.87 21.51 -4.83
C PRO A 163 5.26 21.00 -5.28
N LYS A 164 5.78 21.54 -6.38
CA LYS A 164 7.08 21.17 -6.97
C LYS A 164 7.19 19.74 -7.52
N ALA A 165 6.11 18.96 -7.60
CA ALA A 165 6.14 17.69 -8.31
C ALA A 165 6.22 17.93 -9.82
N PRO A 166 6.97 17.13 -10.60
CA PRO A 166 6.90 17.13 -12.05
C PRO A 166 5.46 16.85 -12.48
N LYS A 167 4.99 17.56 -13.50
CA LYS A 167 3.57 17.54 -13.95
C LYS A 167 3.05 16.16 -14.35
N ASP A 168 3.91 15.17 -14.56
CA ASP A 168 3.60 13.91 -15.22
C ASP A 168 3.92 12.66 -14.40
N GLU A 169 4.47 12.78 -13.19
CA GLU A 169 4.90 11.60 -12.41
C GLU A 169 3.76 10.92 -11.64
N ASP A 170 2.70 11.63 -11.32
CA ASP A 170 1.54 11.04 -10.67
C ASP A 170 0.45 10.88 -11.71
N GLY A 171 0.13 9.66 -12.12
CA GLY A 171 -0.99 9.38 -13.02
C GLY A 171 -2.18 10.29 -12.68
N ASN A 172 -2.37 11.33 -13.47
CA ASN A 172 -3.21 12.47 -13.16
C ASN A 172 -4.67 12.07 -12.97
N PHE A 173 -5.12 11.92 -11.76
CA PHE A 173 -6.53 11.95 -11.42
C PHE A 173 -7.08 13.38 -11.27
N HIS A 174 -6.25 14.39 -11.54
CA HIS A 174 -6.58 15.81 -11.38
C HIS A 174 -7.77 16.25 -12.22
N ASP A 175 -7.91 15.68 -13.41
CA ASP A 175 -9.01 15.99 -14.33
C ASP A 175 -10.27 15.14 -14.09
N ALA A 176 -10.21 14.22 -13.14
CA ALA A 176 -11.31 13.30 -12.82
C ALA A 176 -12.03 13.61 -11.49
N VAL A 177 -11.63 14.68 -10.78
CA VAL A 177 -12.20 15.07 -9.47
C VAL A 177 -12.81 16.47 -9.54
#